data_cb9adfca73ca18eabff4f358fa058c3b
#
_entry.id   cb9adfca73ca18eabff4f358fa058c3b
#
_cell.length_a   1.000
_cell.length_b   1.000
_cell.length_c   1.000
_cell.angle_alpha   90.00
_cell.angle_beta   90.00
_cell.angle_gamma   90.00
#
_symmetry.space_group_name_H-M   'P 1'
#
loop_
_entity.id
_entity.type
_entity.pdbx_description
1 polymer ?
#
loop_
_entity_poly.entity_id
_entity_poly.type
_entity_poly.pdbx_seq_one_letter_code
_entity_poly.pdbx_strand_id
1 'polypeptide(L)'
;EVEDTGTYTELGKIIPVDEYGTPIENAPTPSYNNDPEDPTMAMETVVPDVLGYISEKTFITPEHPGQDTNVVYAKDEQKAIILYMNEIDKSELTRDVVVGSSGEKIDYSTDEQIANLLKQGYELVNDGYAEAFDHTYNGDSDFDQVFEVVLRERLVLIDPDMPAPVAGEVVDPNDVNSPVWPNSVEMLENRADVTRTIQYVFEEGGLASDDYVEVLDFKRLANVNLVTGAINYEAWSS
;
A
#
# COMPACT_ATOMS: atom_id res chain seq x y z
N GLU A 1 -60.19 39.08 -25.73
CA GLU A 1 -59.47 38.59 -24.60
C GLU A 1 -58.09 38.13 -25.11
N VAL A 2 -57.03 38.86 -24.75
CA VAL A 2 -55.69 38.42 -24.99
C VAL A 2 -55.40 37.47 -23.83
N GLU A 3 -55.38 36.17 -24.09
CA GLU A 3 -54.80 35.24 -23.15
C GLU A 3 -53.33 35.64 -22.98
N ASP A 4 -52.98 36.16 -21.80
CA ASP A 4 -51.62 36.33 -21.40
C ASP A 4 -51.03 34.94 -21.20
N THR A 5 -50.40 34.39 -22.22
CA THR A 5 -49.62 33.18 -22.13
C THR A 5 -48.32 33.52 -21.42
N GLY A 6 -48.41 33.74 -20.10
CA GLY A 6 -47.29 34.11 -19.25
C GLY A 6 -46.18 33.06 -19.30
N THR A 7 -45.25 33.23 -20.23
CA THR A 7 -43.97 32.55 -20.16
C THR A 7 -43.08 33.28 -19.18
N TYR A 8 -42.43 32.57 -18.26
CA TYR A 8 -41.40 33.15 -17.40
C TYR A 8 -40.29 33.65 -18.31
N THR A 9 -39.99 34.94 -18.26
CA THR A 9 -38.91 35.57 -19.03
C THR A 9 -37.56 35.30 -18.39
N GLU A 10 -37.54 35.04 -17.07
CA GLU A 10 -36.34 34.65 -16.31
C GLU A 10 -36.73 33.47 -15.43
N LEU A 11 -36.23 32.29 -15.76
CA LEU A 11 -36.38 31.09 -14.94
C LEU A 11 -35.22 30.99 -13.95
N GLY A 12 -35.52 30.57 -12.75
CA GLY A 12 -34.55 30.22 -11.75
C GLY A 12 -33.73 28.98 -12.13
N LYS A 13 -32.87 28.59 -11.22
CA LYS A 13 -31.94 27.47 -11.39
C LYS A 13 -31.78 26.67 -10.12
N ILE A 14 -31.23 25.47 -10.21
CA ILE A 14 -30.82 24.68 -9.09
C ILE A 14 -29.45 25.23 -8.60
N ILE A 15 -29.34 25.50 -7.29
CA ILE A 15 -28.10 25.89 -6.64
C ILE A 15 -27.72 24.76 -5.68
N PRO A 16 -26.70 23.94 -6.01
CA PRO A 16 -26.13 23.00 -5.04
C PRO A 16 -25.51 23.75 -3.87
N VAL A 17 -25.91 23.37 -2.66
CA VAL A 17 -25.40 23.95 -1.40
C VAL A 17 -24.98 22.83 -0.47
N ASP A 18 -23.99 23.10 0.41
CA ASP A 18 -23.60 22.19 1.48
C ASP A 18 -24.68 22.14 2.58
N GLU A 19 -24.44 21.32 3.60
CA GLU A 19 -25.34 21.18 4.76
C GLU A 19 -25.52 22.47 5.57
N TYR A 20 -24.64 23.47 5.37
CA TYR A 20 -24.73 24.80 5.99
C TYR A 20 -25.42 25.83 5.09
N GLY A 21 -25.82 25.45 3.89
CA GLY A 21 -26.47 26.33 2.91
C GLY A 21 -25.49 27.17 2.10
N THR A 22 -24.20 26.88 2.14
CA THR A 22 -23.19 27.57 1.34
C THR A 22 -23.14 26.94 -0.07
N PRO A 23 -23.18 27.74 -1.16
CA PRO A 23 -23.04 27.21 -2.51
C PRO A 23 -21.73 26.43 -2.68
N ILE A 24 -21.82 25.23 -3.26
CA ILE A 24 -20.65 24.39 -3.54
C ILE A 24 -19.91 25.00 -4.74
N GLU A 25 -18.62 25.26 -4.55
CA GLU A 25 -17.78 25.88 -5.57
C GLU A 25 -17.68 25.01 -6.83
N ASN A 26 -17.79 25.62 -8.00
CA ASN A 26 -17.77 24.97 -9.31
C ASN A 26 -18.86 23.91 -9.56
N ALA A 27 -19.85 23.78 -8.70
CA ALA A 27 -20.97 22.88 -8.93
C ALA A 27 -21.83 23.36 -10.11
N PRO A 28 -22.34 22.42 -10.96
CA PRO A 28 -23.26 22.79 -12.03
C PRO A 28 -24.54 23.44 -11.50
N THR A 29 -25.04 24.50 -12.13
CA THR A 29 -26.28 25.18 -11.73
C THR A 29 -27.27 25.20 -12.90
N PRO A 30 -27.97 24.06 -13.19
CA PRO A 30 -28.89 23.97 -14.32
C PRO A 30 -30.09 24.89 -14.12
N SER A 31 -30.44 25.65 -15.17
CA SER A 31 -31.65 26.46 -15.20
C SER A 31 -32.88 25.60 -15.45
N TYR A 32 -34.03 26.03 -14.93
CA TYR A 32 -35.31 25.43 -15.24
C TYR A 32 -35.69 25.67 -16.68
N ASN A 33 -36.58 24.84 -17.23
CA ASN A 33 -37.23 25.02 -18.52
C ASN A 33 -38.73 25.19 -18.29
N ASN A 34 -39.40 25.97 -19.16
CA ASN A 34 -40.85 26.09 -19.14
C ASN A 34 -41.52 24.76 -19.43
N ASP A 35 -42.65 24.49 -18.75
CA ASP A 35 -43.50 23.38 -19.12
C ASP A 35 -44.22 23.73 -20.45
N PRO A 36 -44.10 22.88 -21.50
CA PRO A 36 -44.74 23.13 -22.78
C PRO A 36 -46.27 23.05 -22.73
N GLU A 37 -46.84 22.37 -21.73
CA GLU A 37 -48.29 22.25 -21.56
C GLU A 37 -48.86 23.36 -20.66
N ASP A 38 -48.07 23.90 -19.73
CA ASP A 38 -48.41 25.02 -18.86
C ASP A 38 -47.24 26.02 -18.76
N PRO A 39 -47.24 27.06 -19.59
CA PRO A 39 -46.15 28.06 -19.60
C PRO A 39 -45.96 28.84 -18.28
N THR A 40 -46.90 28.74 -17.35
CA THR A 40 -46.77 29.32 -16.00
C THR A 40 -45.95 28.44 -15.04
N MET A 41 -45.66 27.21 -15.44
CA MET A 41 -44.93 26.22 -14.65
C MET A 41 -43.54 25.94 -15.27
N ALA A 42 -42.66 25.40 -14.47
CA ALA A 42 -41.40 24.84 -14.95
C ALA A 42 -41.45 23.31 -14.95
N MET A 43 -40.74 22.73 -15.92
CA MET A 43 -40.54 21.28 -15.97
C MET A 43 -39.71 20.78 -14.79
N GLU A 44 -39.93 19.52 -14.45
CA GLU A 44 -39.02 18.78 -13.57
C GLU A 44 -37.59 18.81 -14.12
N THR A 45 -36.64 19.15 -13.28
CA THR A 45 -35.23 19.30 -13.65
C THR A 45 -34.38 18.34 -12.81
N VAL A 46 -33.48 17.64 -13.49
CA VAL A 46 -32.53 16.70 -12.83
C VAL A 46 -31.60 17.48 -11.92
N VAL A 47 -31.47 17.02 -10.70
CA VAL A 47 -30.45 17.53 -9.74
C VAL A 47 -29.06 17.14 -10.26
N PRO A 48 -28.13 18.08 -10.43
CA PRO A 48 -26.82 17.79 -11.02
C PRO A 48 -25.98 16.91 -10.12
N ASP A 49 -25.15 16.03 -10.72
CA ASP A 49 -24.09 15.35 -10.00
C ASP A 49 -23.00 16.35 -9.63
N VAL A 50 -22.52 16.27 -8.39
CA VAL A 50 -21.45 17.10 -7.85
C VAL A 50 -20.36 16.20 -7.28
N LEU A 51 -19.18 16.23 -7.87
CA LEU A 51 -18.08 15.36 -7.48
C LEU A 51 -17.77 15.50 -5.98
N GLY A 52 -17.74 14.38 -5.27
CA GLY A 52 -17.48 14.32 -3.84
C GLY A 52 -18.66 14.68 -2.94
N TYR A 53 -19.86 14.79 -3.51
CA TYR A 53 -21.07 15.10 -2.76
C TYR A 53 -22.24 14.23 -3.22
N ILE A 54 -23.15 13.95 -2.30
CA ILE A 54 -24.39 13.19 -2.54
C ILE A 54 -25.59 14.07 -2.19
N SER A 55 -26.58 14.09 -3.08
CA SER A 55 -27.90 14.70 -2.82
C SER A 55 -28.95 13.62 -2.56
N GLU A 56 -29.83 13.83 -1.59
CA GLU A 56 -31.01 12.98 -1.39
C GLU A 56 -32.06 13.15 -2.48
N LYS A 57 -31.99 14.26 -3.25
CA LYS A 57 -32.93 14.57 -4.31
C LYS A 57 -32.32 14.28 -5.66
N THR A 58 -33.08 13.62 -6.51
CA THR A 58 -32.70 13.33 -7.91
C THR A 58 -33.33 14.29 -8.89
N PHE A 59 -34.51 14.87 -8.54
CA PHE A 59 -35.26 15.79 -9.37
C PHE A 59 -35.84 16.92 -8.51
N ILE A 60 -36.05 18.07 -9.13
CA ILE A 60 -36.72 19.23 -8.55
C ILE A 60 -37.79 19.74 -9.55
N THR A 61 -39.01 19.89 -9.05
CA THR A 61 -40.04 20.71 -9.69
C THR A 61 -40.23 21.97 -8.82
N PRO A 62 -39.84 23.15 -9.30
CA PRO A 62 -39.86 24.36 -8.46
C PRO A 62 -41.31 24.82 -8.23
N GLU A 63 -41.63 25.21 -7.00
CA GLU A 63 -42.94 25.84 -6.67
C GLU A 63 -43.06 27.23 -7.31
N HIS A 64 -41.92 27.92 -7.44
CA HIS A 64 -41.82 29.25 -8.03
C HIS A 64 -40.76 29.27 -9.14
N PRO A 65 -41.20 29.04 -10.41
CA PRO A 65 -40.28 28.85 -11.53
C PRO A 65 -39.28 29.99 -11.77
N GLY A 66 -39.60 31.22 -11.36
CA GLY A 66 -38.70 32.38 -11.46
C GLY A 66 -37.68 32.52 -10.32
N GLN A 67 -37.64 31.57 -9.37
CA GLN A 67 -36.72 31.63 -8.22
C GLN A 67 -35.74 30.48 -8.25
N ASP A 68 -34.52 30.75 -7.77
CA ASP A 68 -33.52 29.72 -7.56
C ASP A 68 -33.93 28.76 -6.43
N THR A 69 -33.61 27.47 -6.56
CA THR A 69 -33.87 26.46 -5.53
C THR A 69 -32.57 25.90 -5.02
N ASN A 70 -32.32 26.06 -3.73
CA ASN A 70 -31.18 25.43 -3.06
C ASN A 70 -31.44 23.94 -2.86
N VAL A 71 -30.49 23.11 -3.29
CA VAL A 71 -30.50 21.66 -3.05
C VAL A 71 -29.31 21.33 -2.17
N VAL A 72 -29.60 20.72 -1.01
CA VAL A 72 -28.58 20.36 -0.02
C VAL A 72 -27.89 19.06 -0.41
N TYR A 73 -26.57 19.08 -0.32
CA TYR A 73 -25.68 17.94 -0.53
C TYR A 73 -24.88 17.68 0.72
N ALA A 74 -24.67 16.41 1.03
CA ALA A 74 -23.70 15.96 2.03
C ALA A 74 -22.41 15.57 1.32
N LYS A 75 -21.26 15.71 2.01
CA LYS A 75 -20.01 15.17 1.50
C LYS A 75 -20.09 13.66 1.44
N ASP A 76 -19.54 13.09 0.36
CA ASP A 76 -19.47 11.65 0.15
C ASP A 76 -18.35 11.03 0.98
N GLU A 77 -18.61 9.85 1.59
CA GLU A 77 -17.61 9.06 2.29
C GLU A 77 -16.68 8.40 1.27
N GLN A 78 -15.39 8.58 1.48
CA GLN A 78 -14.32 8.06 0.63
C GLN A 78 -13.43 7.10 1.40
N LYS A 79 -12.76 6.20 0.65
CA LYS A 79 -11.80 5.24 1.19
C LYS A 79 -10.42 5.44 0.58
N ALA A 80 -9.40 5.37 1.42
CA ALA A 80 -8.03 5.20 0.98
C ALA A 80 -7.50 3.87 1.52
N ILE A 81 -6.92 3.08 0.64
CA ILE A 81 -6.32 1.78 0.95
C ILE A 81 -4.81 1.92 0.87
N ILE A 82 -4.11 1.64 1.94
CA ILE A 82 -2.67 1.55 1.97
C ILE A 82 -2.31 0.07 1.89
N LEU A 83 -1.78 -0.36 0.76
CA LEU A 83 -1.53 -1.75 0.41
C LEU A 83 -0.04 -2.06 0.50
N TYR A 84 0.35 -2.93 1.43
CA TYR A 84 1.72 -3.40 1.61
C TYR A 84 1.94 -4.68 0.82
N MET A 85 2.89 -4.66 -0.12
CA MET A 85 3.09 -5.73 -1.10
C MET A 85 4.52 -6.24 -1.12
N ASN A 86 4.68 -7.55 -1.35
CA ASN A 86 5.97 -8.14 -1.65
C ASN A 86 6.38 -7.79 -3.09
N GLU A 87 7.61 -7.26 -3.26
CA GLU A 87 8.17 -6.88 -4.56
C GLU A 87 8.25 -8.06 -5.53
N ILE A 88 8.59 -9.25 -5.03
CA ILE A 88 8.96 -10.41 -5.85
C ILE A 88 7.73 -11.10 -6.44
N ASP A 89 6.79 -11.50 -5.60
CA ASP A 89 5.64 -12.30 -6.03
C ASP A 89 4.34 -11.47 -6.12
N LYS A 90 4.41 -10.17 -5.80
CA LYS A 90 3.28 -9.25 -5.79
C LYS A 90 2.16 -9.67 -4.83
N SER A 91 2.47 -10.53 -3.86
CA SER A 91 1.51 -10.89 -2.82
C SER A 91 1.27 -9.72 -1.86
N GLU A 92 0.05 -9.65 -1.37
CA GLU A 92 -0.30 -8.72 -0.30
C GLU A 92 0.26 -9.24 1.03
N LEU A 93 1.05 -8.40 1.71
CA LEU A 93 1.53 -8.68 3.07
C LEU A 93 0.49 -8.27 4.10
N THR A 94 -0.06 -7.08 3.95
CA THR A 94 -1.13 -6.52 4.77
C THR A 94 -1.72 -5.29 4.09
N ARG A 95 -2.83 -4.76 4.63
CA ARG A 95 -3.42 -3.49 4.22
C ARG A 95 -4.02 -2.76 5.39
N ASP A 96 -4.06 -1.44 5.28
CA ASP A 96 -4.85 -0.57 6.12
C ASP A 96 -5.89 0.16 5.26
N VAL A 97 -7.07 0.38 5.83
CA VAL A 97 -8.17 1.10 5.19
C VAL A 97 -8.54 2.27 6.08
N VAL A 98 -8.45 3.47 5.54
CA VAL A 98 -8.87 4.69 6.22
C VAL A 98 -10.02 5.33 5.46
N VAL A 99 -10.96 5.90 6.19
CA VAL A 99 -12.16 6.53 5.65
C VAL A 99 -12.23 7.99 6.08
N GLY A 100 -12.80 8.81 5.22
CA GLY A 100 -13.01 10.22 5.49
C GLY A 100 -13.92 10.84 4.45
N SER A 101 -14.13 12.15 4.51
CA SER A 101 -14.99 12.83 3.54
C SER A 101 -14.17 13.34 2.36
N SER A 102 -14.79 13.40 1.20
CA SER A 102 -14.21 13.99 -0.02
C SER A 102 -13.54 15.34 0.26
N GLY A 103 -12.30 15.49 -0.21
CA GLY A 103 -11.47 16.70 -0.03
C GLY A 103 -10.87 16.89 1.36
N GLU A 104 -11.11 15.99 2.31
CA GLU A 104 -10.42 16.00 3.60
C GLU A 104 -9.04 15.37 3.48
N LYS A 105 -8.14 15.77 4.40
CA LYS A 105 -6.81 15.19 4.45
C LYS A 105 -6.89 13.76 5.00
N ILE A 106 -6.18 12.84 4.36
CA ILE A 106 -5.96 11.49 4.86
C ILE A 106 -4.98 11.59 6.03
N ASP A 107 -5.47 11.35 7.27
CA ASP A 107 -4.66 11.34 8.48
C ASP A 107 -4.13 9.93 8.74
N TYR A 108 -3.00 9.61 8.13
CA TYR A 108 -2.36 8.30 8.20
C TYR A 108 -0.83 8.44 8.11
N SER A 109 -0.10 7.49 8.70
CA SER A 109 1.34 7.31 8.55
C SER A 109 1.65 5.84 8.35
N THR A 110 2.55 5.55 7.41
CA THR A 110 3.06 4.21 7.12
C THR A 110 4.13 3.73 8.10
N ASP A 111 4.68 4.62 8.93
CA ASP A 111 5.87 4.38 9.76
C ASP A 111 5.74 3.15 10.68
N GLU A 112 4.61 3.03 11.38
CA GLU A 112 4.39 1.94 12.33
C GLU A 112 4.30 0.59 11.63
N GLN A 113 3.54 0.52 10.54
CA GLN A 113 3.36 -0.72 9.80
C GLN A 113 4.64 -1.14 9.07
N ILE A 114 5.38 -0.17 8.50
CA ILE A 114 6.71 -0.44 7.94
C ILE A 114 7.65 -0.96 9.02
N ALA A 115 7.74 -0.31 10.19
CA ALA A 115 8.57 -0.78 11.30
C ALA A 115 8.23 -2.21 11.74
N ASN A 116 6.95 -2.58 11.77
CA ASN A 116 6.51 -3.93 12.08
C ASN A 116 6.97 -4.95 11.03
N LEU A 117 6.89 -4.62 9.74
CA LEU A 117 7.34 -5.48 8.65
C LEU A 117 8.88 -5.60 8.62
N LEU A 118 9.62 -4.53 8.91
CA LEU A 118 11.08 -4.58 9.03
C LEU A 118 11.52 -5.57 10.14
N LYS A 119 10.85 -5.55 11.30
CA LYS A 119 11.09 -6.49 12.40
C LYS A 119 10.76 -7.94 12.04
N GLN A 120 9.89 -8.17 11.05
CA GLN A 120 9.57 -9.49 10.52
C GLN A 120 10.59 -9.99 9.48
N GLY A 121 11.58 -9.20 9.12
CA GLY A 121 12.64 -9.57 8.20
C GLY A 121 12.46 -9.03 6.78
N TYR A 122 11.51 -8.14 6.54
CA TYR A 122 11.39 -7.43 5.27
C TYR A 122 12.33 -6.21 5.23
N GLU A 123 12.57 -5.68 4.04
CA GLU A 123 13.19 -4.39 3.81
C GLU A 123 12.31 -3.54 2.89
N LEU A 124 12.26 -2.23 3.16
CA LEU A 124 11.46 -1.29 2.37
C LEU A 124 12.12 -1.04 1.02
N VAL A 125 11.35 -1.14 -0.04
CA VAL A 125 11.75 -0.81 -1.42
C VAL A 125 11.21 0.55 -1.82
N ASN A 126 9.91 0.78 -1.58
CA ASN A 126 9.26 2.04 -1.91
C ASN A 126 8.06 2.30 -0.99
N ASP A 127 7.91 3.52 -0.52
CA ASP A 127 6.72 3.98 0.20
C ASP A 127 5.90 4.90 -0.70
N GLY A 128 5.01 4.31 -1.51
CA GLY A 128 4.18 5.07 -2.43
C GLY A 128 3.14 5.96 -1.75
N TYR A 129 2.83 5.73 -0.46
CA TYR A 129 2.02 6.67 0.30
C TYR A 129 2.82 7.93 0.65
N ALA A 130 4.01 7.79 1.24
CA ALA A 130 4.84 8.93 1.62
C ALA A 130 5.30 9.77 0.41
N GLU A 131 5.50 9.12 -0.75
CA GLU A 131 5.90 9.78 -2.00
C GLU A 131 4.74 10.40 -2.78
N ALA A 132 3.48 10.12 -2.40
CA ALA A 132 2.32 10.66 -3.08
C ALA A 132 2.29 12.20 -2.98
N PHE A 133 1.95 12.85 -4.09
CA PHE A 133 1.86 14.31 -4.14
C PHE A 133 0.69 14.85 -3.32
N ASP A 134 -0.41 14.10 -3.26
CA ASP A 134 -1.64 14.50 -2.61
C ASP A 134 -2.10 13.43 -1.61
N HIS A 135 -2.40 13.85 -0.39
CA HIS A 135 -2.93 13.04 0.70
C HIS A 135 -4.33 13.54 1.09
N THR A 136 -5.17 13.85 0.10
CA THR A 136 -6.58 14.18 0.33
C THR A 136 -7.46 13.09 -0.26
N TYR A 137 -8.61 12.85 0.36
CA TYR A 137 -9.61 11.96 -0.22
C TYR A 137 -10.09 12.53 -1.56
N ASN A 138 -10.01 11.74 -2.62
CA ASN A 138 -10.53 12.14 -3.92
C ASN A 138 -12.07 12.26 -3.84
N GLY A 139 -12.71 12.84 -4.86
CA GLY A 139 -14.16 12.94 -4.89
C GLY A 139 -14.83 11.81 -5.67
N ASP A 140 -14.08 10.77 -6.04
CA ASP A 140 -14.57 9.68 -6.88
C ASP A 140 -14.92 8.47 -6.02
N SER A 141 -16.21 8.30 -5.73
CA SER A 141 -16.71 7.17 -4.93
C SER A 141 -16.81 5.86 -5.70
N ASP A 142 -16.63 5.86 -7.03
CA ASP A 142 -16.66 4.66 -7.85
C ASP A 142 -15.32 3.88 -7.74
N PHE A 143 -14.25 4.55 -7.29
CA PHE A 143 -12.91 3.96 -7.20
C PHE A 143 -12.24 4.27 -5.86
N ASP A 144 -11.89 3.21 -5.13
CA ASP A 144 -11.06 3.34 -3.93
C ASP A 144 -9.68 3.91 -4.29
N GLN A 145 -9.19 4.85 -3.49
CA GLN A 145 -7.85 5.43 -3.64
C GLN A 145 -6.83 4.47 -3.03
N VAL A 146 -5.90 3.96 -3.85
CA VAL A 146 -4.92 2.95 -3.42
C VAL A 146 -3.50 3.52 -3.45
N PHE A 147 -2.78 3.34 -2.34
CA PHE A 147 -1.36 3.65 -2.20
C PHE A 147 -0.59 2.34 -1.96
N GLU A 148 0.42 2.08 -2.78
CA GLU A 148 1.22 0.87 -2.66
C GLU A 148 2.52 1.14 -1.90
N VAL A 149 2.77 0.37 -0.84
CA VAL A 149 4.04 0.31 -0.12
C VAL A 149 4.69 -1.03 -0.46
N VAL A 150 5.85 -0.97 -1.08
CA VAL A 150 6.53 -2.16 -1.60
C VAL A 150 7.68 -2.54 -0.70
N LEU A 151 7.68 -3.80 -0.25
CA LEU A 151 8.74 -4.39 0.54
C LEU A 151 9.24 -5.67 -0.13
N ARG A 152 10.42 -6.13 0.26
CA ARG A 152 10.95 -7.44 -0.13
C ARG A 152 11.55 -8.17 1.05
N GLU A 153 11.71 -9.47 0.93
CA GLU A 153 12.40 -10.28 1.93
C GLU A 153 13.88 -9.89 2.01
N ARG A 154 14.36 -9.60 3.22
CA ARG A 154 15.76 -9.22 3.44
C ARG A 154 16.65 -10.46 3.43
N LEU A 155 17.66 -10.44 2.58
CA LEU A 155 18.71 -11.45 2.51
C LEU A 155 19.97 -10.92 3.19
N VAL A 156 20.57 -11.71 4.08
CA VAL A 156 21.82 -11.36 4.74
C VAL A 156 22.88 -12.39 4.38
N LEU A 157 23.99 -11.88 3.83
CA LEU A 157 25.18 -12.68 3.53
C LEU A 157 25.97 -12.95 4.79
N ILE A 158 26.22 -14.23 5.10
CA ILE A 158 27.05 -14.67 6.20
C ILE A 158 28.40 -15.13 5.64
N ASP A 159 29.45 -14.42 6.08
CA ASP A 159 30.84 -14.76 5.82
C ASP A 159 31.30 -15.77 6.88
N PRO A 160 31.85 -16.93 6.50
CA PRO A 160 32.39 -17.90 7.46
C PRO A 160 33.51 -17.37 8.34
N ASP A 161 34.20 -16.31 7.94
CA ASP A 161 35.29 -15.73 8.75
C ASP A 161 34.79 -14.71 9.78
N MET A 162 33.51 -14.37 9.76
CA MET A 162 32.86 -13.54 10.78
C MET A 162 32.22 -14.42 11.88
N PRO A 163 31.97 -13.84 13.08
CA PRO A 163 31.23 -14.55 14.12
C PRO A 163 29.92 -15.12 13.61
N ALA A 164 29.63 -16.38 13.94
CA ALA A 164 28.37 -17.01 13.54
C ALA A 164 27.18 -16.28 14.18
N PRO A 165 26.09 -16.09 13.43
CA PRO A 165 24.87 -15.51 13.99
C PRO A 165 24.26 -16.43 15.05
N VAL A 166 23.60 -15.83 16.04
CA VAL A 166 22.90 -16.55 17.10
C VAL A 166 21.39 -16.38 16.92
N ALA A 167 20.68 -17.50 16.88
CA ALA A 167 19.23 -17.48 16.73
C ALA A 167 18.55 -16.64 17.83
N GLY A 168 17.61 -15.79 17.45
CA GLY A 168 16.87 -14.92 18.35
C GLY A 168 17.59 -13.63 18.75
N GLU A 169 18.89 -13.48 18.46
CA GLU A 169 19.57 -12.19 18.61
C GLU A 169 19.26 -11.24 17.46
N VAL A 170 19.29 -9.93 17.71
CA VAL A 170 19.06 -8.92 16.67
C VAL A 170 20.16 -8.95 15.60
N VAL A 171 19.78 -8.78 14.34
CA VAL A 171 20.73 -8.80 13.21
C VAL A 171 21.63 -7.57 13.24
N ASP A 172 21.09 -6.40 13.54
CA ASP A 172 21.83 -5.15 13.73
C ASP A 172 21.40 -4.46 15.03
N PRO A 173 22.24 -4.46 16.07
CA PRO A 173 21.93 -3.82 17.34
C PRO A 173 21.77 -2.30 17.28
N ASN A 174 22.20 -1.64 16.20
CA ASN A 174 22.08 -0.19 16.03
C ASN A 174 20.77 0.20 15.33
N ASP A 175 20.03 -0.75 14.79
CA ASP A 175 18.75 -0.53 14.13
C ASP A 175 17.59 -0.97 15.04
N VAL A 176 16.77 -0.02 15.51
CA VAL A 176 15.64 -0.30 16.42
C VAL A 176 14.54 -1.17 15.74
N ASN A 177 14.52 -1.22 14.43
CA ASN A 177 13.61 -2.02 13.63
C ASN A 177 14.25 -3.29 13.08
N SER A 178 15.49 -3.61 13.56
CA SER A 178 16.19 -4.81 13.13
C SER A 178 15.39 -6.07 13.47
N PRO A 179 15.26 -7.01 12.52
CA PRO A 179 14.75 -8.34 12.81
C PRO A 179 15.72 -9.13 13.67
N VAL A 180 15.29 -10.29 14.14
CA VAL A 180 16.13 -11.26 14.81
C VAL A 180 16.56 -12.36 13.84
N TRP A 181 17.70 -13.00 14.13
CA TRP A 181 18.14 -14.16 13.37
C TRP A 181 17.16 -15.32 13.50
N PRO A 182 16.76 -15.97 12.40
CA PRO A 182 15.88 -17.13 12.43
C PRO A 182 16.57 -18.35 13.05
N ASN A 183 15.78 -19.29 13.59
CA ASN A 183 16.31 -20.51 14.22
C ASN A 183 17.15 -21.37 13.26
N SER A 184 16.97 -21.24 11.97
CA SER A 184 17.74 -21.98 10.96
C SER A 184 19.25 -21.72 11.01
N VAL A 185 19.69 -20.56 11.54
CA VAL A 185 21.13 -20.26 11.66
C VAL A 185 21.86 -21.19 12.62
N GLU A 186 21.15 -21.89 13.53
CA GLU A 186 21.74 -22.94 14.39
C GLU A 186 22.23 -24.15 13.57
N MET A 187 21.71 -24.33 12.35
CA MET A 187 22.10 -25.38 11.42
C MET A 187 22.98 -24.86 10.27
N LEU A 188 23.67 -23.76 10.51
CA LEU A 188 24.52 -23.15 9.48
C LEU A 188 25.75 -24.03 9.19
N GLU A 189 25.87 -24.49 7.96
CA GLU A 189 26.95 -25.36 7.48
C GLU A 189 27.84 -24.61 6.49
N ASN A 190 28.49 -23.52 6.92
CA ASN A 190 29.36 -22.72 6.09
C ASN A 190 30.86 -22.98 6.30
N ARG A 191 31.22 -23.96 7.14
CA ARG A 191 32.58 -24.49 7.37
C ARG A 191 32.54 -26.01 7.42
N ALA A 192 33.59 -26.65 6.92
CA ALA A 192 33.77 -28.08 7.03
C ALA A 192 35.28 -28.43 7.04
N ASP A 193 35.65 -29.28 7.97
CA ASP A 193 37.00 -29.85 8.05
C ASP A 193 37.02 -31.25 7.47
N VAL A 194 37.94 -31.50 6.54
CA VAL A 194 38.13 -32.84 5.95
C VAL A 194 39.53 -33.31 6.29
N THR A 195 39.65 -34.43 7.02
CA THR A 195 40.92 -35.06 7.30
C THR A 195 41.34 -35.97 6.17
N ARG A 196 42.47 -35.69 5.54
CA ARG A 196 43.10 -36.54 4.54
C ARG A 196 44.23 -37.29 5.19
N THR A 197 44.18 -38.66 5.09
CA THR A 197 45.27 -39.53 5.56
C THR A 197 45.86 -40.26 4.39
N ILE A 198 47.19 -40.16 4.22
CA ILE A 198 47.94 -40.90 3.21
C ILE A 198 48.77 -41.95 3.95
N GLN A 199 48.45 -43.22 3.69
CA GLN A 199 49.19 -44.37 4.24
C GLN A 199 50.24 -44.85 3.23
N TYR A 200 51.43 -44.98 3.71
CA TYR A 200 52.54 -45.55 2.92
C TYR A 200 52.68 -47.02 3.29
N VAL A 201 52.45 -47.92 2.32
CA VAL A 201 52.49 -49.38 2.51
C VAL A 201 53.46 -50.00 1.53
N PHE A 202 54.17 -51.08 1.97
CA PHE A 202 54.95 -51.90 1.08
C PHE A 202 54.05 -52.73 0.17
N GLU A 203 54.55 -53.14 -1.00
CA GLU A 203 53.82 -53.97 -1.96
C GLU A 203 53.35 -55.32 -1.37
N GLU A 204 54.18 -55.87 -0.46
CA GLU A 204 53.92 -57.16 0.24
C GLU A 204 53.06 -56.98 1.52
N GLY A 205 52.59 -55.73 1.79
CA GLY A 205 51.86 -55.35 3.00
C GLY A 205 52.77 -54.85 4.12
N GLY A 206 52.15 -54.21 5.14
CA GLY A 206 52.84 -53.54 6.24
C GLY A 206 53.12 -52.06 5.95
N LEU A 207 53.30 -51.29 7.01
CA LEU A 207 53.56 -49.83 6.94
C LEU A 207 54.99 -49.60 6.47
N ALA A 208 55.16 -48.76 5.44
CA ALA A 208 56.46 -48.33 4.92
C ALA A 208 56.97 -47.07 5.62
N SER A 209 56.06 -46.24 6.14
CA SER A 209 56.32 -45.01 6.92
C SER A 209 55.10 -44.66 7.77
N ASP A 210 55.24 -43.70 8.66
CA ASP A 210 54.14 -43.12 9.37
C ASP A 210 53.14 -42.49 8.40
N ASP A 211 51.86 -42.51 8.78
CA ASP A 211 50.78 -41.87 8.03
C ASP A 211 51.02 -40.37 7.92
N TYR A 212 50.81 -39.81 6.73
CA TYR A 212 50.68 -38.38 6.57
C TYR A 212 49.22 -37.98 6.75
N VAL A 213 48.97 -37.12 7.77
CA VAL A 213 47.65 -36.62 8.11
C VAL A 213 47.61 -35.11 7.87
N GLU A 214 46.61 -34.68 7.12
CA GLU A 214 46.36 -33.26 6.80
C GLU A 214 44.90 -32.95 7.04
N VAL A 215 44.61 -31.82 7.68
CA VAL A 215 43.24 -31.27 7.80
C VAL A 215 43.09 -30.16 6.80
N LEU A 216 42.08 -30.30 5.95
CA LEU A 216 41.68 -29.32 4.94
C LEU A 216 40.44 -28.59 5.47
N ASP A 217 40.51 -27.28 5.61
CA ASP A 217 39.39 -26.39 6.00
C ASP A 217 38.71 -25.85 4.74
N PHE A 218 37.43 -26.18 4.58
CA PHE A 218 36.57 -25.67 3.51
C PHE A 218 35.59 -24.65 4.04
N LYS A 219 35.38 -23.58 3.29
CA LYS A 219 34.51 -22.47 3.64
C LYS A 219 33.58 -22.13 2.49
N ARG A 220 32.41 -21.62 2.81
CA ARG A 220 31.46 -21.09 1.82
C ARG A 220 30.64 -19.98 2.40
N LEU A 221 30.22 -19.03 1.56
CA LEU A 221 29.25 -18.00 1.93
C LEU A 221 27.85 -18.61 2.02
N ALA A 222 27.01 -18.01 2.86
CA ALA A 222 25.61 -18.39 3.01
C ALA A 222 24.72 -17.16 2.99
N ASN A 223 23.64 -17.19 2.24
CA ASN A 223 22.59 -16.18 2.24
C ASN A 223 21.42 -16.66 3.08
N VAL A 224 21.09 -15.94 4.13
CA VAL A 224 19.95 -16.21 5.01
C VAL A 224 18.81 -15.26 4.68
N ASN A 225 17.65 -15.82 4.37
CA ASN A 225 16.41 -15.08 4.24
C ASN A 225 15.81 -14.87 5.65
N LEU A 226 15.66 -13.61 6.08
CA LEU A 226 15.23 -13.30 7.44
C LEU A 226 13.74 -13.52 7.69
N VAL A 227 12.91 -13.60 6.62
CA VAL A 227 11.47 -13.87 6.72
C VAL A 227 11.20 -15.37 6.81
N THR A 228 11.77 -16.14 5.86
CA THR A 228 11.49 -17.57 5.72
C THR A 228 12.45 -18.45 6.51
N GLY A 229 13.61 -17.93 6.88
CA GLY A 229 14.69 -18.69 7.47
C GLY A 229 15.46 -19.57 6.47
N ALA A 230 15.15 -19.49 5.18
CA ALA A 230 15.85 -20.27 4.16
C ALA A 230 17.33 -19.87 4.07
N ILE A 231 18.22 -20.88 3.96
CA ILE A 231 19.67 -20.67 3.80
C ILE A 231 20.08 -21.21 2.44
N ASN A 232 20.64 -20.31 1.64
CA ASN A 232 21.24 -20.66 0.34
C ASN A 232 22.75 -20.54 0.44
N TYR A 233 23.45 -21.63 0.09
CA TYR A 233 24.89 -21.70 0.16
C TYR A 233 25.54 -21.48 -1.21
N GLU A 234 26.66 -20.79 -1.21
CA GLU A 234 27.57 -20.77 -2.34
C GLU A 234 28.41 -22.04 -2.42
N ALA A 235 29.22 -22.15 -3.47
CA ALA A 235 30.14 -23.28 -3.60
C ALA A 235 31.21 -23.24 -2.49
N TRP A 236 31.69 -24.43 -2.08
CA TRP A 236 32.81 -24.55 -1.18
C TRP A 236 34.09 -23.93 -1.78
N SER A 237 34.92 -23.35 -0.93
CA SER A 237 36.28 -22.93 -1.29
C SER A 237 37.07 -24.11 -1.83
N SER A 238 37.88 -23.87 -2.84
CA SER A 238 38.80 -24.84 -3.40
C SER A 238 40.17 -24.73 -2.75
#